data_0bea98ed642f5eba2cc2a0ea2f29b47f
#
_entry.id   0bea98ed642f5eba2cc2a0ea2f29b47f
#
_cell.length_a   1.000
_cell.length_b   1.000
_cell.length_c   1.000
_cell.angle_alpha   90.00
_cell.angle_beta   90.00
_cell.angle_gamma   90.00
#
_symmetry.space_group_name_H-M   'P 1'
#
loop_
_entity.id
_entity.type
_entity.pdbx_description
1 polymer ?
#
loop_
_entity_poly.entity_id
_entity_poly.type
_entity_poly.pdbx_seq_one_letter_code
_entity_poly.pdbx_strand_id
1 'polypeptide(L)'
;MGFSIETKCVQSGYTPKNGEPRVVPIVQSTTYKYESSEQMGRLFDLQESGYFYTRLQNPTNDCVAAKIADLEGGVGAMLTSSGQAASFFSVFNICSAGDHVVAASAIYGGTFNLFNVTMRKLGIDFTFVRPDVTEEELNAAFKENTKAVFAETISNPSLVVLDIEKYARAAHSHGVPLIVDNTFPTPINCRPFEFGADIVTHSTTKYMDGHATSVGGVIVDSGNFDWTQNDKFPGLTTPDESYHGVVYTEQFGKAAYITKCTTQLMRDLGSIQSPMNAFLLNLGLETLHLRMPRHCSNALAVARFLKAHPKIESVRYPGLEGDEYYDLAQKYMPNGTCGVISLRIKGGREDAVRFMDSLKLAAIVTHVADSRTCCLHPASTTHRQLTAQELDDCGVYENLVRLSVGTENVDDIISDLDAALANV
;
A
#
# COMPACT_ATOMS: atom_id res chain seq x y z
N MET A 1 -5.79 1.83 28.19
CA MET A 1 -4.73 0.93 27.68
C MET A 1 -5.12 0.51 26.26
N GLY A 2 -4.27 0.74 25.26
CA GLY A 2 -4.49 0.23 23.91
C GLY A 2 -4.16 -1.27 23.87
N PHE A 3 -4.89 -2.05 23.05
CA PHE A 3 -4.57 -3.46 22.81
C PHE A 3 -3.30 -3.58 21.95
N SER A 4 -2.57 -4.69 22.09
CA SER A 4 -1.47 -5.07 21.22
C SER A 4 -1.97 -5.38 19.81
N ILE A 5 -1.07 -5.32 18.82
CA ILE A 5 -1.43 -5.40 17.40
C ILE A 5 -2.10 -6.75 17.05
N GLU A 6 -1.70 -7.84 17.70
CA GLU A 6 -2.30 -9.16 17.52
C GLU A 6 -3.78 -9.16 17.95
N THR A 7 -4.09 -8.53 19.08
CA THR A 7 -5.47 -8.37 19.54
C THR A 7 -6.27 -7.48 18.61
N LYS A 8 -5.66 -6.40 18.10
CA LYS A 8 -6.30 -5.49 17.12
C LYS A 8 -6.63 -6.22 15.81
N CYS A 9 -5.76 -7.07 15.30
CA CYS A 9 -6.05 -7.90 14.12
C CYS A 9 -7.38 -8.65 14.25
N VAL A 10 -7.64 -9.20 15.44
CA VAL A 10 -8.82 -10.04 15.69
C VAL A 10 -10.05 -9.21 16.10
N GLN A 11 -9.87 -8.20 16.96
CA GLN A 11 -10.98 -7.57 17.67
C GLN A 11 -11.37 -6.15 17.18
N SER A 12 -10.47 -5.42 16.51
CA SER A 12 -10.76 -4.04 16.11
C SER A 12 -11.79 -3.95 14.98
N GLY A 13 -12.45 -2.79 14.90
CA GLY A 13 -13.37 -2.41 13.83
C GLY A 13 -14.81 -2.84 14.03
N TYR A 14 -15.09 -3.95 14.74
CA TYR A 14 -16.45 -4.41 15.02
C TYR A 14 -16.60 -4.86 16.46
N THR A 15 -17.55 -4.25 17.16
CA THR A 15 -17.92 -4.62 18.52
C THR A 15 -19.40 -4.99 18.57
N PRO A 16 -19.77 -6.29 18.58
CA PRO A 16 -21.16 -6.69 18.60
C PRO A 16 -21.82 -6.36 19.95
N LYS A 17 -23.07 -5.90 19.88
CA LYS A 17 -23.94 -5.73 21.05
C LYS A 17 -24.62 -7.06 21.39
N ASN A 18 -25.33 -7.06 22.54
CA ASN A 18 -26.08 -8.24 22.95
C ASN A 18 -27.12 -8.66 21.90
N GLY A 19 -27.03 -9.92 21.45
CA GLY A 19 -27.91 -10.46 20.39
C GLY A 19 -27.49 -10.17 18.96
N GLU A 20 -26.43 -9.39 18.72
CA GLU A 20 -25.87 -9.18 17.39
C GLU A 20 -24.91 -10.31 16.97
N PRO A 21 -24.71 -10.52 15.67
CA PRO A 21 -23.75 -11.50 15.16
C PRO A 21 -22.34 -11.25 15.71
N ARG A 22 -21.62 -12.31 16.08
CA ARG A 22 -20.23 -12.21 16.54
C ARG A 22 -19.28 -11.78 15.42
N VAL A 23 -19.58 -12.14 14.18
CA VAL A 23 -18.78 -11.82 12.98
C VAL A 23 -19.39 -10.60 12.33
N VAL A 24 -18.55 -9.75 11.73
CA VAL A 24 -19.00 -8.59 10.94
C VAL A 24 -20.05 -9.04 9.91
N PRO A 25 -21.29 -8.52 9.95
CA PRO A 25 -22.32 -8.86 8.96
C PRO A 25 -21.97 -8.35 7.57
N ILE A 26 -22.33 -9.10 6.53
CA ILE A 26 -22.24 -8.63 5.15
C ILE A 26 -23.51 -7.86 4.82
N VAL A 27 -23.42 -6.54 4.77
CA VAL A 27 -24.54 -5.67 4.40
C VAL A 27 -24.56 -5.46 2.89
N GLN A 28 -25.25 -6.36 2.19
CA GLN A 28 -25.39 -6.33 0.73
C GLN A 28 -26.61 -5.50 0.33
N SER A 29 -26.52 -4.18 0.52
CA SER A 29 -27.56 -3.20 0.20
C SER A 29 -27.00 -2.02 -0.55
N THR A 30 -27.74 -1.47 -1.50
CA THR A 30 -27.35 -0.24 -2.21
C THR A 30 -27.75 1.02 -1.45
N THR A 31 -28.84 0.97 -0.68
CA THR A 31 -29.43 2.11 0.02
C THR A 31 -30.02 1.69 1.36
N TYR A 32 -30.40 2.66 2.16
CA TYR A 32 -30.88 2.49 3.53
C TYR A 32 -32.18 3.24 3.74
N LYS A 33 -32.97 2.83 4.74
CA LYS A 33 -34.22 3.51 5.12
C LYS A 33 -33.92 4.67 6.08
N TYR A 34 -34.59 5.79 5.86
CA TYR A 34 -34.54 6.97 6.73
C TYR A 34 -35.81 7.06 7.58
N GLU A 35 -35.75 7.81 8.69
CA GLU A 35 -36.91 8.11 9.53
C GLU A 35 -37.80 9.17 8.87
N SER A 36 -37.20 10.15 8.19
CA SER A 36 -37.92 11.23 7.49
C SER A 36 -37.09 11.79 6.33
N SER A 37 -37.72 12.53 5.43
CA SER A 37 -37.05 13.29 4.39
C SER A 37 -36.11 14.38 4.94
N GLU A 38 -36.44 14.92 6.11
CA GLU A 38 -35.59 15.90 6.77
C GLU A 38 -34.30 15.28 7.33
N GLN A 39 -34.39 14.10 7.95
CA GLN A 39 -33.19 13.33 8.34
C GLN A 39 -32.32 13.00 7.15
N MET A 40 -32.92 12.57 6.05
CA MET A 40 -32.19 12.33 4.80
C MET A 40 -31.42 13.59 4.36
N GLY A 41 -32.03 14.78 4.41
CA GLY A 41 -31.36 16.05 4.10
C GLY A 41 -30.14 16.29 4.98
N ARG A 42 -30.26 16.13 6.30
CA ARG A 42 -29.14 16.32 7.24
C ARG A 42 -27.96 15.37 6.98
N LEU A 43 -28.22 14.12 6.55
CA LEU A 43 -27.16 13.18 6.16
C LEU A 43 -26.43 13.66 4.92
N PHE A 44 -27.16 14.14 3.90
CA PHE A 44 -26.56 14.68 2.68
C PHE A 44 -25.77 15.96 2.90
N ASP A 45 -26.17 16.77 3.90
CA ASP A 45 -25.50 18.01 4.29
C ASP A 45 -24.33 17.77 5.27
N LEU A 46 -23.98 16.52 5.58
CA LEU A 46 -22.95 16.13 6.56
C LEU A 46 -23.19 16.66 7.98
N GLN A 47 -24.46 16.96 8.34
CA GLN A 47 -24.89 17.44 9.65
C GLN A 47 -25.19 16.30 10.62
N GLU A 48 -25.41 15.10 10.10
CA GLU A 48 -25.69 13.88 10.86
C GLU A 48 -24.84 12.72 10.30
N SER A 49 -24.42 11.79 11.16
CA SER A 49 -23.72 10.58 10.75
C SER A 49 -24.70 9.45 10.50
N GLY A 50 -24.52 8.69 9.41
CA GLY A 50 -25.36 7.54 9.10
C GLY A 50 -25.15 7.03 7.68
N TYR A 51 -25.80 5.92 7.37
CA TYR A 51 -25.72 5.28 6.07
C TYR A 51 -26.87 5.72 5.18
N PHE A 52 -26.59 6.11 3.95
CA PHE A 52 -27.62 6.47 2.97
C PHE A 52 -27.39 5.80 1.60
N TYR A 53 -26.18 5.58 1.19
CA TYR A 53 -25.87 4.92 -0.06
C TYR A 53 -24.51 4.21 -0.02
N THR A 54 -24.47 2.94 -0.39
CA THR A 54 -23.27 2.08 -0.24
C THR A 54 -22.05 2.58 -1.04
N ARG A 55 -22.23 3.36 -2.10
CA ARG A 55 -21.10 3.95 -2.84
C ARG A 55 -20.25 4.88 -1.95
N LEU A 56 -20.85 5.55 -0.99
CA LEU A 56 -20.13 6.40 -0.04
C LEU A 56 -19.68 5.60 1.18
N GLN A 57 -20.61 4.91 1.82
CA GLN A 57 -20.37 4.20 3.07
C GLN A 57 -21.24 2.94 3.16
N ASN A 58 -20.66 1.90 3.77
CA ASN A 58 -21.35 0.63 4.03
C ASN A 58 -20.89 0.07 5.37
N PRO A 59 -21.79 -0.43 6.24
CA PRO A 59 -21.43 -0.90 7.57
C PRO A 59 -20.31 -1.95 7.58
N THR A 60 -20.30 -2.88 6.61
CA THR A 60 -19.24 -3.90 6.51
C THR A 60 -17.90 -3.25 6.16
N ASN A 61 -17.88 -2.37 5.17
CA ASN A 61 -16.67 -1.68 4.72
C ASN A 61 -16.09 -0.80 5.83
N ASP A 62 -16.94 -0.08 6.55
CA ASP A 62 -16.52 0.84 7.61
C ASP A 62 -15.92 0.10 8.80
N CYS A 63 -16.47 -1.07 9.16
CA CYS A 63 -15.87 -1.93 10.19
C CYS A 63 -14.44 -2.37 9.81
N VAL A 64 -14.23 -2.75 8.55
CA VAL A 64 -12.92 -3.20 8.06
C VAL A 64 -11.95 -2.03 7.90
N ALA A 65 -12.42 -0.89 7.41
CA ALA A 65 -11.63 0.33 7.34
C ALA A 65 -11.18 0.78 8.73
N ALA A 66 -12.07 0.78 9.73
CA ALA A 66 -11.75 1.11 11.11
C ALA A 66 -10.71 0.15 11.72
N LYS A 67 -10.79 -1.16 11.41
CA LYS A 67 -9.75 -2.13 11.81
C LYS A 67 -8.39 -1.77 11.24
N ILE A 68 -8.30 -1.46 9.94
CA ILE A 68 -7.02 -1.10 9.31
C ILE A 68 -6.50 0.23 9.85
N ALA A 69 -7.37 1.22 10.08
CA ALA A 69 -6.98 2.48 10.71
C ALA A 69 -6.36 2.25 12.09
N ASP A 70 -6.96 1.39 12.93
CA ASP A 70 -6.41 1.06 14.26
C ASP A 70 -5.10 0.26 14.18
N LEU A 71 -4.93 -0.62 13.19
CA LEU A 71 -3.68 -1.35 12.97
C LEU A 71 -2.53 -0.41 12.58
N GLU A 72 -2.76 0.55 11.69
CA GLU A 72 -1.77 1.56 11.32
C GLU A 72 -1.58 2.65 12.37
N GLY A 73 -2.57 2.86 13.24
CA GLY A 73 -2.59 3.93 14.24
C GLY A 73 -3.09 5.27 13.69
N GLY A 74 -3.93 5.23 12.65
CA GLY A 74 -4.56 6.40 12.03
C GLY A 74 -5.88 6.80 12.68
N VAL A 75 -6.38 7.99 12.31
CA VAL A 75 -7.66 8.53 12.79
C VAL A 75 -8.85 8.03 11.98
N GLY A 76 -8.61 7.55 10.76
CA GLY A 76 -9.64 7.02 9.87
C GLY A 76 -9.07 6.39 8.62
N ALA A 77 -9.88 5.59 7.95
CA ALA A 77 -9.52 4.95 6.70
C ALA A 77 -10.71 4.83 5.75
N MET A 78 -10.42 4.64 4.46
CA MET A 78 -11.41 4.42 3.41
C MET A 78 -10.96 3.26 2.52
N LEU A 79 -11.80 2.21 2.42
CA LEU A 79 -11.56 1.11 1.47
C LEU A 79 -11.83 1.56 0.03
N THR A 80 -11.01 1.06 -0.89
CA THR A 80 -11.14 1.30 -2.33
C THR A 80 -11.17 -0.02 -3.10
N SER A 81 -11.61 0.02 -4.36
CA SER A 81 -11.72 -1.17 -5.22
C SER A 81 -10.36 -1.78 -5.60
N SER A 82 -9.26 -1.06 -5.41
CA SER A 82 -7.90 -1.52 -5.71
C SER A 82 -6.84 -0.63 -5.04
N GLY A 83 -5.60 -1.15 -4.90
CA GLY A 83 -4.47 -0.32 -4.48
C GLY A 83 -4.21 0.86 -5.42
N GLN A 84 -4.41 0.69 -6.74
CA GLN A 84 -4.29 1.79 -7.70
C GLN A 84 -5.32 2.91 -7.46
N ALA A 85 -6.54 2.57 -7.07
CA ALA A 85 -7.53 3.57 -6.67
C ALA A 85 -7.11 4.28 -5.37
N ALA A 86 -6.50 3.56 -4.42
CA ALA A 86 -5.96 4.17 -3.21
C ALA A 86 -4.83 5.15 -3.53
N SER A 87 -3.85 4.76 -4.36
CA SER A 87 -2.76 5.64 -4.79
C SER A 87 -3.28 6.86 -5.58
N PHE A 88 -4.26 6.65 -6.47
CA PHE A 88 -4.88 7.76 -7.21
C PHE A 88 -5.60 8.74 -6.27
N PHE A 89 -6.48 8.25 -5.42
CA PHE A 89 -7.27 9.10 -4.54
C PHE A 89 -6.42 9.80 -3.48
N SER A 90 -5.36 9.15 -2.97
CA SER A 90 -4.50 9.77 -1.97
C SER A 90 -3.81 11.03 -2.48
N VAL A 91 -3.47 11.08 -3.76
CA VAL A 91 -2.88 12.26 -4.40
C VAL A 91 -3.96 13.21 -4.91
N PHE A 92 -4.99 12.69 -5.60
CA PHE A 92 -6.01 13.52 -6.25
C PHE A 92 -6.89 14.27 -5.24
N ASN A 93 -6.97 13.81 -3.99
CA ASN A 93 -7.69 14.50 -2.91
C ASN A 93 -7.16 15.89 -2.58
N ILE A 94 -5.87 16.11 -2.82
CA ILE A 94 -5.15 17.35 -2.46
C ILE A 94 -4.46 18.03 -3.64
N CYS A 95 -4.53 17.43 -4.82
CA CYS A 95 -3.95 17.98 -6.04
C CYS A 95 -5.03 18.34 -7.06
N SER A 96 -4.79 19.43 -7.79
CA SER A 96 -5.57 19.91 -8.92
C SER A 96 -4.69 20.06 -10.16
N ALA A 97 -5.29 20.40 -11.30
CA ALA A 97 -4.52 20.75 -12.51
C ALA A 97 -3.57 21.93 -12.23
N GLY A 98 -2.31 21.77 -12.61
CA GLY A 98 -1.24 22.72 -12.33
C GLY A 98 -0.42 22.40 -11.08
N ASP A 99 -0.81 21.44 -10.27
CA ASP A 99 -0.06 21.02 -9.08
C ASP A 99 1.06 20.01 -9.40
N HIS A 100 1.97 19.85 -8.46
CA HIS A 100 3.15 19.01 -8.58
C HIS A 100 3.30 18.06 -7.38
N VAL A 101 3.87 16.88 -7.65
CA VAL A 101 4.17 15.85 -6.63
C VAL A 101 5.61 15.37 -6.81
N VAL A 102 6.35 15.23 -5.73
CA VAL A 102 7.63 14.51 -5.70
C VAL A 102 7.35 13.04 -5.43
N ALA A 103 7.86 12.13 -6.26
CA ALA A 103 7.66 10.70 -6.09
C ALA A 103 9.00 9.96 -6.11
N ALA A 104 9.17 8.92 -5.28
CA ALA A 104 10.28 7.99 -5.45
C ALA A 104 10.16 7.27 -6.80
N SER A 105 11.27 7.06 -7.50
CA SER A 105 11.26 6.30 -8.77
C SER A 105 11.14 4.80 -8.54
N ALA A 106 11.64 4.32 -7.41
CA ALA A 106 11.50 2.92 -6.98
C ALA A 106 10.13 2.71 -6.31
N ILE A 107 9.10 2.63 -7.11
CA ILE A 107 7.71 2.30 -6.72
C ILE A 107 7.16 1.24 -7.68
N TYR A 108 6.02 0.66 -7.34
CA TYR A 108 5.33 -0.30 -8.20
C TYR A 108 5.12 0.26 -9.62
N GLY A 109 5.47 -0.51 -10.64
CA GLY A 109 5.41 -0.06 -12.04
C GLY A 109 4.04 0.47 -12.49
N GLY A 110 2.95 -0.10 -11.94
CA GLY A 110 1.60 0.42 -12.19
C GLY A 110 1.39 1.82 -11.60
N THR A 111 1.91 2.09 -10.40
CA THR A 111 1.84 3.41 -9.76
C THR A 111 2.75 4.41 -10.48
N PHE A 112 3.95 3.99 -10.90
CA PHE A 112 4.81 4.82 -11.75
C PHE A 112 4.09 5.26 -13.02
N ASN A 113 3.46 4.32 -13.74
CA ASN A 113 2.70 4.64 -14.96
C ASN A 113 1.47 5.51 -14.66
N LEU A 114 0.76 5.25 -13.55
CA LEU A 114 -0.35 6.09 -13.10
C LEU A 114 0.09 7.56 -12.98
N PHE A 115 1.20 7.81 -12.32
CA PHE A 115 1.74 9.15 -12.09
C PHE A 115 2.35 9.76 -13.35
N ASN A 116 3.23 9.03 -14.02
CA ASN A 116 3.99 9.54 -15.15
C ASN A 116 3.16 9.77 -16.42
N VAL A 117 2.05 9.04 -16.57
CA VAL A 117 1.23 9.10 -17.81
C VAL A 117 -0.19 9.53 -17.52
N THR A 118 -0.90 8.83 -16.61
CA THR A 118 -2.34 9.00 -16.47
C THR A 118 -2.69 10.31 -15.74
N MET A 119 -2.06 10.60 -14.62
CA MET A 119 -2.35 11.81 -13.84
C MET A 119 -1.82 13.08 -14.51
N ARG A 120 -0.80 12.98 -15.35
CA ARG A 120 -0.38 14.11 -16.21
C ARG A 120 -1.47 14.57 -17.15
N LYS A 121 -2.36 13.67 -17.61
CA LYS A 121 -3.54 14.04 -18.41
C LYS A 121 -4.55 14.88 -17.62
N LEU A 122 -4.51 14.80 -16.30
CA LEU A 122 -5.30 15.62 -15.38
C LEU A 122 -4.60 16.93 -15.01
N GLY A 123 -3.42 17.19 -15.60
CA GLY A 123 -2.64 18.39 -15.35
C GLY A 123 -1.79 18.36 -14.07
N ILE A 124 -1.63 17.19 -13.41
CA ILE A 124 -0.77 17.03 -12.24
C ILE A 124 0.61 16.57 -12.73
N ASP A 125 1.65 17.32 -12.37
CA ASP A 125 3.04 17.02 -12.76
C ASP A 125 3.79 16.25 -11.67
N PHE A 126 4.80 15.46 -12.07
CA PHE A 126 5.58 14.61 -11.17
C PHE A 126 7.08 14.76 -11.42
N THR A 127 7.85 14.89 -10.33
CA THR A 127 9.31 14.72 -10.35
C THR A 127 9.66 13.43 -9.62
N PHE A 128 10.31 12.50 -10.34
CA PHE A 128 10.79 11.25 -9.76
C PHE A 128 12.21 11.40 -9.24
N VAL A 129 12.44 10.95 -7.99
CA VAL A 129 13.75 10.96 -7.34
C VAL A 129 14.27 9.54 -7.19
N ARG A 130 15.57 9.34 -7.37
CA ARG A 130 16.22 8.04 -7.28
C ARG A 130 16.30 7.54 -5.83
N PRO A 131 16.44 6.20 -5.60
CA PRO A 131 16.55 5.66 -4.25
C PRO A 131 17.76 6.21 -3.46
N ASP A 132 18.86 6.46 -4.14
CA ASP A 132 20.12 6.98 -3.60
C ASP A 132 20.17 8.51 -3.48
N VAL A 133 19.03 9.20 -3.73
CA VAL A 133 18.93 10.66 -3.64
C VAL A 133 19.46 11.19 -2.30
N THR A 134 20.32 12.18 -2.36
CA THR A 134 20.77 12.90 -1.16
C THR A 134 19.65 13.78 -0.60
N GLU A 135 19.79 14.24 0.64
CA GLU A 135 18.80 15.16 1.24
C GLU A 135 18.74 16.50 0.47
N GLU A 136 19.87 16.96 -0.04
CA GLU A 136 19.99 18.17 -0.85
C GLU A 136 19.26 18.04 -2.20
N GLU A 137 19.51 16.94 -2.91
CA GLU A 137 18.85 16.64 -4.20
C GLU A 137 17.35 16.40 -4.02
N LEU A 138 16.94 15.73 -2.93
CA LEU A 138 15.53 15.55 -2.60
C LEU A 138 14.83 16.89 -2.38
N ASN A 139 15.44 17.80 -1.61
CA ASN A 139 14.90 19.14 -1.40
C ASN A 139 14.86 19.96 -2.71
N ALA A 140 15.84 19.80 -3.60
CA ALA A 140 15.87 20.47 -4.89
C ALA A 140 14.77 19.99 -5.87
N ALA A 141 14.16 18.82 -5.62
CA ALA A 141 13.05 18.30 -6.44
C ALA A 141 11.71 19.01 -6.18
N PHE A 142 11.59 19.75 -5.07
CA PHE A 142 10.35 20.47 -4.75
C PHE A 142 10.23 21.75 -5.58
N LYS A 143 8.99 22.06 -5.94
CA LYS A 143 8.57 23.29 -6.62
C LYS A 143 7.60 24.07 -5.72
N GLU A 144 7.34 25.31 -6.02
CA GLU A 144 6.38 26.14 -5.27
C GLU A 144 4.98 25.50 -5.22
N ASN A 145 4.55 24.88 -6.33
CA ASN A 145 3.27 24.18 -6.47
C ASN A 145 3.31 22.70 -6.03
N THR A 146 4.36 22.24 -5.36
CA THR A 146 4.39 20.86 -4.80
C THR A 146 3.37 20.72 -3.68
N LYS A 147 2.57 19.63 -3.74
CA LYS A 147 1.47 19.33 -2.82
C LYS A 147 1.69 18.07 -1.99
N ALA A 148 2.54 17.15 -2.42
CA ALA A 148 2.80 15.90 -1.71
C ALA A 148 4.14 15.30 -2.09
N VAL A 149 4.60 14.38 -1.23
CA VAL A 149 5.63 13.38 -1.55
C VAL A 149 4.98 12.01 -1.52
N PHE A 150 5.29 11.14 -2.50
CA PHE A 150 4.81 9.76 -2.55
C PHE A 150 5.98 8.77 -2.64
N ALA A 151 5.95 7.71 -1.81
CA ALA A 151 6.96 6.66 -1.83
C ALA A 151 6.37 5.30 -1.38
N GLU A 152 7.15 4.21 -1.51
CA GLU A 152 6.81 2.89 -0.97
C GLU A 152 7.78 2.51 0.14
N THR A 153 7.30 1.92 1.23
CA THR A 153 8.15 1.43 2.34
C THR A 153 9.19 0.42 1.86
N ILE A 154 8.77 -0.54 1.06
CA ILE A 154 9.63 -1.49 0.33
C ILE A 154 9.13 -1.55 -1.11
N SER A 155 9.98 -1.19 -2.05
CA SER A 155 9.62 -1.14 -3.47
C SER A 155 9.49 -2.52 -4.13
N ASN A 156 8.74 -2.58 -5.22
CA ASN A 156 8.51 -3.78 -6.01
C ASN A 156 8.94 -3.55 -7.48
N PRO A 157 9.88 -4.32 -8.06
CA PRO A 157 10.51 -5.54 -7.53
C PRO A 157 11.88 -5.31 -6.89
N SER A 158 12.43 -4.11 -6.91
CA SER A 158 13.83 -3.81 -6.54
C SER A 158 14.13 -3.96 -5.04
N LEU A 159 13.09 -4.02 -4.18
CA LEU A 159 13.19 -4.17 -2.72
C LEU A 159 14.05 -3.09 -2.04
N VAL A 160 14.05 -1.90 -2.61
CA VAL A 160 14.61 -0.70 -1.97
C VAL A 160 13.80 -0.37 -0.72
N VAL A 161 14.46 -0.16 0.40
CA VAL A 161 13.82 0.31 1.64
C VAL A 161 13.90 1.82 1.71
N LEU A 162 12.74 2.45 1.91
CA LEU A 162 12.63 3.90 2.05
C LEU A 162 13.23 4.36 3.38
N ASP A 163 14.04 5.41 3.37
CA ASP A 163 14.33 6.17 4.59
C ASP A 163 13.15 7.12 4.88
N ILE A 164 12.16 6.60 5.61
CA ILE A 164 10.88 7.29 5.86
C ILE A 164 11.12 8.65 6.51
N GLU A 165 11.98 8.70 7.53
CA GLU A 165 12.26 9.97 8.25
C GLU A 165 12.94 11.01 7.37
N LYS A 166 13.83 10.61 6.44
CA LYS A 166 14.44 11.53 5.47
C LYS A 166 13.38 12.17 4.58
N TYR A 167 12.48 11.35 4.02
CA TYR A 167 11.41 11.85 3.17
C TYR A 167 10.37 12.67 3.94
N ALA A 168 10.06 12.30 5.18
CA ALA A 168 9.15 13.05 6.04
C ALA A 168 9.73 14.44 6.37
N ARG A 169 11.02 14.53 6.77
CA ARG A 169 11.67 15.83 7.01
C ARG A 169 11.64 16.72 5.78
N ALA A 170 11.98 16.18 4.62
CA ALA A 170 11.93 16.94 3.37
C ALA A 170 10.50 17.42 3.05
N ALA A 171 9.51 16.55 3.10
CA ALA A 171 8.09 16.89 2.85
C ALA A 171 7.62 18.00 3.80
N HIS A 172 7.82 17.83 5.12
CA HIS A 172 7.37 18.78 6.14
C HIS A 172 8.09 20.10 6.06
N SER A 173 9.38 20.14 5.70
CA SER A 173 10.12 21.40 5.51
C SER A 173 9.57 22.24 4.36
N HIS A 174 8.91 21.61 3.39
CA HIS A 174 8.21 22.27 2.30
C HIS A 174 6.70 22.44 2.55
N GLY A 175 6.22 22.08 3.75
CA GLY A 175 4.82 22.22 4.16
C GLY A 175 3.85 21.32 3.38
N VAL A 176 4.27 20.10 3.02
CA VAL A 176 3.46 19.12 2.31
C VAL A 176 3.50 17.75 3.01
N PRO A 177 2.45 16.91 2.86
CA PRO A 177 2.42 15.59 3.48
C PRO A 177 3.32 14.57 2.76
N LEU A 178 3.78 13.57 3.52
CA LEU A 178 4.36 12.33 3.01
C LEU A 178 3.28 11.23 2.92
N ILE A 179 3.06 10.72 1.72
CA ILE A 179 2.19 9.56 1.43
C ILE A 179 3.07 8.34 1.22
N VAL A 180 2.82 7.26 1.97
CA VAL A 180 3.61 6.03 1.90
C VAL A 180 2.72 4.84 1.56
N ASP A 181 3.04 4.12 0.48
CA ASP A 181 2.47 2.80 0.23
C ASP A 181 3.19 1.75 1.10
N ASN A 182 2.46 1.17 2.06
CA ASN A 182 2.97 0.21 3.04
C ASN A 182 2.52 -1.23 2.76
N THR A 183 2.25 -1.54 1.50
CA THR A 183 1.66 -2.83 1.07
C THR A 183 2.50 -4.04 1.49
N PHE A 184 3.84 -4.01 1.34
CA PHE A 184 4.68 -5.18 1.60
C PHE A 184 4.94 -5.41 3.09
N PRO A 185 5.34 -4.42 3.90
CA PRO A 185 5.54 -4.65 5.33
C PRO A 185 4.24 -4.92 6.07
N THR A 186 3.12 -4.34 5.65
CA THR A 186 1.87 -4.26 6.41
C THR A 186 2.06 -3.58 7.78
N PRO A 187 1.02 -3.21 8.52
CA PRO A 187 1.18 -2.62 9.84
C PRO A 187 1.80 -3.59 10.88
N ILE A 188 1.96 -4.87 10.53
CA ILE A 188 2.62 -5.85 11.41
C ILE A 188 4.12 -5.60 11.49
N ASN A 189 4.75 -5.29 10.36
CA ASN A 189 6.21 -5.12 10.29
C ASN A 189 6.64 -3.64 10.30
N CYS A 190 5.82 -2.73 9.77
CA CYS A 190 6.10 -1.30 9.75
C CYS A 190 4.81 -0.49 9.92
N ARG A 191 4.87 0.55 10.71
CA ARG A 191 3.82 1.57 10.84
C ARG A 191 4.42 2.93 10.49
N PRO A 192 4.33 3.38 9.24
CA PRO A 192 5.02 4.57 8.74
C PRO A 192 4.67 5.86 9.50
N PHE A 193 3.50 5.93 10.14
CA PHE A 193 3.12 7.08 10.98
C PHE A 193 4.05 7.30 12.18
N GLU A 194 4.67 6.24 12.70
CA GLU A 194 5.65 6.33 13.80
C GLU A 194 6.95 7.03 13.36
N PHE A 195 7.17 7.14 12.05
CA PHE A 195 8.37 7.70 11.44
C PHE A 195 8.10 8.97 10.61
N GLY A 196 6.90 9.55 10.76
CA GLY A 196 6.55 10.85 10.17
C GLY A 196 5.81 10.81 8.85
N ALA A 197 5.34 9.65 8.38
CA ALA A 197 4.36 9.61 7.29
C ALA A 197 3.02 10.21 7.75
N ASP A 198 2.28 10.81 6.83
CA ASP A 198 1.01 11.48 7.12
C ASP A 198 -0.17 10.67 6.58
N ILE A 199 -0.02 10.09 5.41
CA ILE A 199 -1.01 9.24 4.76
C ILE A 199 -0.36 7.90 4.42
N VAL A 200 -1.07 6.80 4.66
CA VAL A 200 -0.63 5.47 4.26
C VAL A 200 -1.63 4.89 3.26
N THR A 201 -1.12 4.26 2.21
CA THR A 201 -1.93 3.48 1.28
C THR A 201 -1.53 2.01 1.31
N HIS A 202 -2.46 1.12 0.95
CA HIS A 202 -2.17 -0.29 0.71
C HIS A 202 -2.95 -0.82 -0.49
N SER A 203 -2.34 -1.72 -1.21
CA SER A 203 -3.08 -2.73 -1.96
C SER A 203 -3.49 -3.84 -1.00
N THR A 204 -4.74 -3.81 -0.54
CA THR A 204 -5.27 -4.86 0.37
C THR A 204 -5.36 -6.23 -0.32
N THR A 205 -5.26 -6.26 -1.66
CA THR A 205 -5.14 -7.44 -2.52
C THR A 205 -4.01 -8.39 -2.08
N LYS A 206 -2.97 -7.87 -1.38
CA LYS A 206 -1.72 -8.55 -1.08
C LYS A 206 -1.79 -9.24 0.29
N TYR A 207 -0.80 -9.09 1.14
CA TYR A 207 -0.74 -9.75 2.45
C TYR A 207 -1.97 -9.53 3.33
N MET A 208 -2.65 -8.39 3.24
CA MET A 208 -3.84 -8.13 4.06
C MET A 208 -4.97 -9.12 3.75
N ASP A 209 -5.31 -9.35 2.47
CA ASP A 209 -6.19 -10.44 2.05
C ASP A 209 -5.50 -11.80 2.25
N GLY A 210 -4.27 -11.94 1.75
CA GLY A 210 -3.35 -13.07 1.96
C GLY A 210 -3.75 -14.37 1.28
N HIS A 211 -4.85 -14.40 0.52
CA HIS A 211 -5.43 -15.61 -0.09
C HIS A 211 -5.64 -15.48 -1.60
N ALA A 212 -5.30 -14.32 -2.19
CA ALA A 212 -5.55 -13.97 -3.59
C ALA A 212 -7.05 -14.07 -3.97
N THR A 213 -7.94 -13.74 -3.04
CA THR A 213 -9.40 -13.89 -3.20
C THR A 213 -10.07 -12.60 -3.64
N SER A 214 -9.57 -11.43 -3.22
CA SER A 214 -10.20 -10.15 -3.51
C SER A 214 -9.21 -9.05 -3.87
N VAL A 215 -9.55 -8.28 -4.89
CA VAL A 215 -8.85 -7.04 -5.22
C VAL A 215 -9.40 -5.93 -4.34
N GLY A 216 -8.51 -5.12 -3.77
CA GLY A 216 -8.90 -3.98 -2.95
C GLY A 216 -7.73 -3.06 -2.62
N GLY A 217 -8.04 -1.94 -2.02
CA GLY A 217 -7.08 -0.98 -1.49
C GLY A 217 -7.64 -0.27 -0.27
N VAL A 218 -6.80 0.50 0.38
CA VAL A 218 -7.18 1.34 1.52
C VAL A 218 -6.30 2.58 1.58
N ILE A 219 -6.88 3.70 1.98
CA ILE A 219 -6.19 4.92 2.39
C ILE A 219 -6.39 5.06 3.89
N VAL A 220 -5.33 5.35 4.62
CA VAL A 220 -5.34 5.61 6.06
C VAL A 220 -4.77 7.00 6.31
N ASP A 221 -5.47 7.81 7.08
CA ASP A 221 -5.07 9.15 7.49
C ASP A 221 -4.53 9.11 8.93
N SER A 222 -3.33 9.63 9.14
CA SER A 222 -2.75 9.76 10.49
C SER A 222 -3.51 10.78 11.36
N GLY A 223 -4.08 11.81 10.73
CA GLY A 223 -4.63 12.99 11.39
C GLY A 223 -3.58 13.90 12.04
N ASN A 224 -2.31 13.73 11.69
CA ASN A 224 -1.20 14.50 12.30
C ASN A 224 -0.73 15.68 11.44
N PHE A 225 -1.02 15.66 10.12
CA PHE A 225 -0.61 16.76 9.25
C PHE A 225 -1.51 17.98 9.46
N ASP A 226 -0.89 19.13 9.67
CA ASP A 226 -1.62 20.41 9.78
C ASP A 226 -1.90 20.99 8.40
N TRP A 227 -3.11 20.77 7.90
CA TRP A 227 -3.56 21.27 6.59
C TRP A 227 -3.69 22.80 6.54
N THR A 228 -3.67 23.48 7.69
CA THR A 228 -3.85 24.93 7.80
C THR A 228 -2.55 25.71 7.87
N GLN A 229 -1.40 25.02 7.92
CA GLN A 229 -0.09 25.66 8.10
C GLN A 229 0.35 26.56 6.93
N ASN A 230 -0.30 26.43 5.77
CA ASN A 230 -0.06 27.22 4.58
C ASN A 230 -1.26 27.18 3.62
N ASP A 231 -1.19 27.95 2.53
CA ASP A 231 -2.29 28.09 1.55
C ASP A 231 -2.30 27.00 0.46
N LYS A 232 -1.54 25.92 0.63
CA LYS A 232 -1.40 24.88 -0.39
C LYS A 232 -2.64 24.00 -0.55
N PHE A 233 -3.52 23.93 0.44
CA PHE A 233 -4.62 22.96 0.49
C PHE A 233 -6.01 23.63 0.57
N PRO A 234 -6.38 24.54 -0.38
CA PRO A 234 -7.66 25.25 -0.32
C PRO A 234 -8.86 24.29 -0.33
N GLY A 235 -8.77 23.13 -1.01
CA GLY A 235 -9.85 22.14 -1.00
C GLY A 235 -10.19 21.53 0.35
N LEU A 236 -9.38 21.77 1.40
CA LEU A 236 -9.62 21.34 2.78
C LEU A 236 -9.89 22.53 3.72
N THR A 237 -9.35 23.71 3.41
CA THR A 237 -9.30 24.87 4.30
C THR A 237 -10.21 26.01 3.88
N THR A 238 -10.88 25.91 2.73
CA THR A 238 -11.86 26.91 2.26
C THR A 238 -13.23 26.25 2.03
N PRO A 239 -14.32 27.05 1.92
CA PRO A 239 -15.67 26.54 1.71
C PRO A 239 -15.79 25.66 0.45
N ASP A 240 -16.30 24.44 0.60
CA ASP A 240 -16.56 23.49 -0.50
C ASP A 240 -17.92 23.76 -1.14
N GLU A 241 -17.92 24.01 -2.45
CA GLU A 241 -19.15 24.27 -3.22
C GLU A 241 -20.08 23.04 -3.27
N SER A 242 -19.53 21.82 -3.17
CA SER A 242 -20.30 20.56 -3.21
C SER A 242 -21.12 20.31 -1.94
N TYR A 243 -20.78 20.98 -0.83
CA TYR A 243 -21.39 20.79 0.48
C TYR A 243 -21.76 22.12 1.16
N HIS A 244 -22.40 23.02 0.41
CA HIS A 244 -22.95 24.29 0.93
C HIS A 244 -21.97 25.14 1.76
N GLY A 245 -20.68 25.09 1.39
CA GLY A 245 -19.64 25.88 2.05
C GLY A 245 -19.00 25.22 3.27
N VAL A 246 -19.08 23.91 3.41
CA VAL A 246 -18.33 23.17 4.45
C VAL A 246 -16.84 23.44 4.30
N VAL A 247 -16.15 23.75 5.40
CA VAL A 247 -14.71 23.80 5.53
C VAL A 247 -14.28 22.53 6.27
N TYR A 248 -13.63 21.59 5.57
CA TYR A 248 -13.34 20.26 6.13
C TYR A 248 -12.48 20.31 7.39
N THR A 249 -11.48 21.18 7.41
CA THR A 249 -10.58 21.33 8.59
C THR A 249 -11.29 21.88 9.81
N GLU A 250 -12.30 22.74 9.64
CA GLU A 250 -13.08 23.30 10.74
C GLU A 250 -14.11 22.28 11.27
N GLN A 251 -14.80 21.57 10.37
CA GLN A 251 -15.90 20.68 10.74
C GLN A 251 -15.40 19.30 11.21
N PHE A 252 -14.33 18.75 10.60
CA PHE A 252 -13.87 17.39 10.85
C PHE A 252 -12.49 17.32 11.51
N GLY A 253 -11.81 18.45 11.70
CA GLY A 253 -10.54 18.55 12.39
C GLY A 253 -9.51 17.57 11.81
N LYS A 254 -9.00 16.66 12.65
CA LYS A 254 -8.00 15.67 12.26
C LYS A 254 -8.45 14.69 11.17
N ALA A 255 -9.73 14.47 10.99
CA ALA A 255 -10.28 13.57 9.97
C ALA A 255 -10.65 14.31 8.66
N ALA A 256 -10.28 15.57 8.50
CA ALA A 256 -10.62 16.39 7.34
C ALA A 256 -10.26 15.73 6.01
N TYR A 257 -9.04 15.23 5.90
CA TYR A 257 -8.53 14.61 4.67
C TYR A 257 -9.30 13.34 4.29
N ILE A 258 -9.47 12.40 5.22
CA ILE A 258 -10.14 11.13 4.94
C ILE A 258 -11.65 11.32 4.74
N THR A 259 -12.26 12.30 5.43
CA THR A 259 -13.67 12.66 5.22
C THR A 259 -13.88 13.19 3.81
N LYS A 260 -13.01 14.09 3.31
CA LYS A 260 -13.09 14.59 1.94
C LYS A 260 -12.90 13.48 0.91
N CYS A 261 -11.97 12.54 1.14
CA CYS A 261 -11.81 11.37 0.28
C CYS A 261 -13.14 10.60 0.13
N THR A 262 -13.85 10.40 1.23
CA THR A 262 -15.11 9.64 1.24
C THR A 262 -16.26 10.44 0.65
N THR A 263 -16.45 11.67 1.12
CA THR A 263 -17.64 12.46 0.79
C THR A 263 -17.59 13.06 -0.61
N GLN A 264 -16.41 13.33 -1.14
CA GLN A 264 -16.23 13.89 -2.49
C GLN A 264 -15.73 12.85 -3.49
N LEU A 265 -14.53 12.31 -3.30
CA LEU A 265 -13.93 11.45 -4.33
C LEU A 265 -14.66 10.10 -4.47
N MET A 266 -14.95 9.42 -3.38
CA MET A 266 -15.69 8.16 -3.42
C MET A 266 -17.11 8.38 -3.94
N ARG A 267 -17.78 9.45 -3.51
CA ARG A 267 -19.12 9.82 -3.99
C ARG A 267 -19.14 10.02 -5.50
N ASP A 268 -18.19 10.76 -6.05
CA ASP A 268 -18.22 11.24 -7.44
C ASP A 268 -17.58 10.24 -8.41
N LEU A 269 -16.48 9.61 -8.03
CA LEU A 269 -15.71 8.71 -8.89
C LEU A 269 -16.04 7.23 -8.67
N GLY A 270 -16.63 6.87 -7.54
CA GLY A 270 -16.89 5.49 -7.17
C GLY A 270 -15.61 4.78 -6.71
N SER A 271 -15.29 3.62 -7.26
CA SER A 271 -14.17 2.77 -6.83
C SER A 271 -14.36 2.15 -5.44
N ILE A 272 -15.61 1.92 -5.05
CA ILE A 272 -15.95 1.22 -3.81
C ILE A 272 -15.50 -0.24 -3.87
N GLN A 273 -15.02 -0.76 -2.76
CA GLN A 273 -14.88 -2.20 -2.55
C GLN A 273 -16.24 -2.84 -2.22
N SER A 274 -16.56 -4.00 -2.80
CA SER A 274 -17.81 -4.67 -2.46
C SER A 274 -17.82 -5.13 -1.00
N PRO A 275 -18.98 -5.12 -0.31
CA PRO A 275 -19.08 -5.62 1.07
C PRO A 275 -18.62 -7.07 1.24
N MET A 276 -18.81 -7.92 0.23
CA MET A 276 -18.32 -9.29 0.22
C MET A 276 -16.77 -9.32 0.22
N ASN A 277 -16.12 -8.50 -0.61
CA ASN A 277 -14.65 -8.41 -0.63
C ASN A 277 -14.11 -7.82 0.66
N ALA A 278 -14.80 -6.84 1.25
CA ALA A 278 -14.44 -6.29 2.57
C ALA A 278 -14.53 -7.37 3.67
N PHE A 279 -15.55 -8.22 3.64
CA PHE A 279 -15.68 -9.36 4.55
C PHE A 279 -14.54 -10.36 4.38
N LEU A 280 -14.18 -10.75 3.15
CA LEU A 280 -13.04 -11.63 2.88
C LEU A 280 -11.73 -11.02 3.36
N LEU A 281 -11.53 -9.72 3.13
CA LEU A 281 -10.39 -8.97 3.65
C LEU A 281 -10.34 -9.02 5.19
N ASN A 282 -11.48 -8.89 5.88
CA ASN A 282 -11.52 -9.01 7.34
C ASN A 282 -11.00 -10.37 7.82
N LEU A 283 -11.40 -11.46 7.15
CA LEU A 283 -10.88 -12.80 7.48
C LEU A 283 -9.35 -12.89 7.29
N GLY A 284 -8.82 -12.27 6.23
CA GLY A 284 -7.38 -12.16 6.01
C GLY A 284 -6.68 -11.38 7.13
N LEU A 285 -7.24 -10.24 7.54
CA LEU A 285 -6.69 -9.40 8.60
C LEU A 285 -6.62 -10.11 9.95
N GLU A 286 -7.60 -10.95 10.28
CA GLU A 286 -7.64 -11.69 11.56
C GLU A 286 -6.42 -12.60 11.76
N THR A 287 -5.81 -13.10 10.68
CA THR A 287 -4.63 -13.98 10.72
C THR A 287 -3.34 -13.28 10.25
N LEU A 288 -3.39 -11.98 9.95
CA LEU A 288 -2.25 -11.25 9.40
C LEU A 288 -1.02 -11.32 10.33
N HIS A 289 -1.22 -11.16 11.63
CA HIS A 289 -0.17 -11.22 12.66
C HIS A 289 0.49 -12.60 12.79
N LEU A 290 -0.14 -13.67 12.31
CA LEU A 290 0.43 -15.03 12.26
C LEU A 290 1.14 -15.27 10.92
N ARG A 291 0.57 -14.76 9.83
CA ARG A 291 1.10 -15.00 8.48
C ARG A 291 2.36 -14.18 8.19
N MET A 292 2.43 -12.91 8.60
CA MET A 292 3.59 -12.06 8.32
C MET A 292 4.89 -12.61 8.92
N PRO A 293 4.98 -13.00 10.20
CA PRO A 293 6.19 -13.65 10.74
C PRO A 293 6.58 -14.93 9.98
N ARG A 294 5.59 -15.72 9.54
CA ARG A 294 5.84 -16.94 8.76
C ARG A 294 6.41 -16.63 7.38
N HIS A 295 5.84 -15.66 6.67
CA HIS A 295 6.37 -15.18 5.39
C HIS A 295 7.82 -14.69 5.54
N CYS A 296 8.11 -13.88 6.54
CA CYS A 296 9.45 -13.33 6.78
C CYS A 296 10.46 -14.43 7.14
N SER A 297 10.09 -15.39 8.00
CA SER A 297 10.99 -16.49 8.37
C SER A 297 11.29 -17.41 7.21
N ASN A 298 10.29 -17.76 6.40
CA ASN A 298 10.47 -18.55 5.20
C ASN A 298 11.33 -17.81 4.18
N ALA A 299 11.04 -16.52 3.91
CA ALA A 299 11.83 -15.71 2.97
C ALA A 299 13.30 -15.59 3.40
N LEU A 300 13.58 -15.41 4.70
CA LEU A 300 14.94 -15.34 5.19
C LEU A 300 15.69 -16.65 5.00
N ALA A 301 15.06 -17.80 5.25
CA ALA A 301 15.67 -19.10 5.04
C ALA A 301 15.94 -19.36 3.54
N VAL A 302 14.97 -19.05 2.68
CA VAL A 302 15.11 -19.15 1.22
C VAL A 302 16.18 -18.19 0.70
N ALA A 303 16.24 -16.95 1.19
CA ALA A 303 17.26 -15.98 0.77
C ALA A 303 18.68 -16.44 1.13
N ARG A 304 18.86 -17.04 2.32
CA ARG A 304 20.14 -17.64 2.74
C ARG A 304 20.55 -18.79 1.85
N PHE A 305 19.63 -19.70 1.53
CA PHE A 305 19.87 -20.82 0.61
C PHE A 305 20.28 -20.29 -0.78
N LEU A 306 19.51 -19.37 -1.35
CA LEU A 306 19.79 -18.81 -2.68
C LEU A 306 21.11 -18.04 -2.71
N LYS A 307 21.45 -17.27 -1.67
CA LYS A 307 22.73 -16.53 -1.58
C LYS A 307 23.95 -17.47 -1.63
N ALA A 308 23.83 -18.67 -1.08
CA ALA A 308 24.89 -19.68 -1.06
C ALA A 308 24.92 -20.55 -2.33
N HIS A 309 23.88 -20.52 -3.17
CA HIS A 309 23.73 -21.41 -4.29
C HIS A 309 24.63 -21.00 -5.50
N PRO A 310 25.44 -21.93 -6.11
CA PRO A 310 26.43 -21.59 -7.12
C PRO A 310 25.84 -20.99 -8.42
N LYS A 311 24.57 -21.24 -8.72
CA LYS A 311 23.88 -20.75 -9.93
C LYS A 311 23.17 -19.43 -9.74
N ILE A 312 23.23 -18.87 -8.55
CA ILE A 312 22.67 -17.53 -8.23
C ILE A 312 23.79 -16.49 -8.34
N GLU A 313 23.50 -15.41 -9.05
CA GLU A 313 24.39 -14.24 -9.20
C GLU A 313 24.28 -13.30 -8.02
N SER A 314 23.04 -12.96 -7.65
CA SER A 314 22.76 -12.08 -6.52
C SER A 314 21.37 -12.34 -5.93
N VAL A 315 21.22 -12.00 -4.65
CA VAL A 315 19.95 -12.02 -3.93
C VAL A 315 19.76 -10.68 -3.26
N ARG A 316 18.60 -10.06 -3.46
CA ARG A 316 18.12 -8.89 -2.76
C ARG A 316 17.01 -9.31 -1.81
N TYR A 317 17.21 -9.13 -0.52
CA TYR A 317 16.22 -9.30 0.55
C TYR A 317 16.62 -8.44 1.75
N PRO A 318 15.90 -7.36 2.07
CA PRO A 318 16.32 -6.42 3.11
C PRO A 318 16.42 -7.01 4.52
N GLY A 319 15.76 -8.16 4.77
CA GLY A 319 15.89 -8.91 6.03
C GLY A 319 17.14 -9.79 6.10
N LEU A 320 17.97 -9.86 5.06
CA LEU A 320 19.17 -10.68 5.01
C LEU A 320 20.41 -9.86 5.37
N GLU A 321 21.16 -10.27 6.38
CA GLU A 321 22.41 -9.61 6.78
C GLU A 321 23.38 -9.48 5.58
N GLY A 322 23.89 -8.23 5.40
CA GLY A 322 24.74 -7.84 4.28
C GLY A 322 23.97 -7.48 3.00
N ASP A 323 22.65 -7.36 3.05
CA ASP A 323 21.89 -6.61 2.03
C ASP A 323 22.15 -5.11 2.19
N GLU A 324 22.16 -4.37 1.09
CA GLU A 324 22.41 -2.92 1.06
C GLU A 324 21.44 -2.13 1.96
N TYR A 325 20.19 -2.60 2.08
CA TYR A 325 19.14 -1.96 2.87
C TYR A 325 18.93 -2.59 4.24
N TYR A 326 19.80 -3.50 4.67
CA TYR A 326 19.62 -4.23 5.93
C TYR A 326 19.49 -3.29 7.14
N ASP A 327 20.36 -2.29 7.26
CA ASP A 327 20.36 -1.36 8.40
C ASP A 327 19.09 -0.50 8.45
N LEU A 328 18.60 0.00 7.29
CA LEU A 328 17.31 0.69 7.20
C LEU A 328 16.16 -0.24 7.52
N ALA A 329 16.22 -1.48 7.06
CA ALA A 329 15.21 -2.50 7.37
C ALA A 329 15.16 -2.80 8.88
N GLN A 330 16.33 -2.92 9.55
CA GLN A 330 16.37 -3.09 11.00
C GLN A 330 15.84 -1.88 11.76
N LYS A 331 16.07 -0.67 11.26
CA LYS A 331 15.55 0.56 11.85
C LYS A 331 14.02 0.64 11.82
N TYR A 332 13.40 0.37 10.68
CA TYR A 332 11.96 0.56 10.48
C TYR A 332 11.14 -0.71 10.68
N MET A 333 11.74 -1.89 10.51
CA MET A 333 11.09 -3.21 10.47
C MET A 333 11.91 -4.26 11.25
N PRO A 334 12.21 -4.06 12.53
CA PRO A 334 13.09 -4.95 13.29
C PRO A 334 12.53 -6.38 13.46
N ASN A 335 11.23 -6.56 13.31
CA ASN A 335 10.54 -7.85 13.47
C ASN A 335 10.36 -8.63 12.15
N GLY A 336 10.84 -8.10 11.03
CA GLY A 336 10.73 -8.69 9.70
C GLY A 336 10.32 -7.67 8.64
N THR A 337 10.63 -7.95 7.39
CA THR A 337 10.38 -7.04 6.26
C THR A 337 9.14 -7.43 5.46
N CYS A 338 9.27 -8.47 4.64
CA CYS A 338 8.20 -9.04 3.83
C CYS A 338 8.57 -10.47 3.41
N GLY A 339 7.74 -11.13 2.60
CA GLY A 339 8.01 -12.44 2.02
C GLY A 339 8.53 -12.40 0.58
N VAL A 340 8.94 -11.23 0.07
CA VAL A 340 9.37 -11.08 -1.34
C VAL A 340 10.89 -11.05 -1.42
N ILE A 341 11.45 -11.79 -2.37
CA ILE A 341 12.87 -11.85 -2.70
C ILE A 341 13.03 -11.51 -4.17
N SER A 342 14.03 -10.71 -4.52
CA SER A 342 14.50 -10.53 -5.89
C SER A 342 15.84 -11.22 -6.05
N LEU A 343 15.97 -12.10 -7.04
CA LEU A 343 17.18 -12.85 -7.29
C LEU A 343 17.57 -12.77 -8.77
N ARG A 344 18.88 -12.81 -9.02
CA ARG A 344 19.42 -12.90 -10.38
C ARG A 344 20.03 -14.27 -10.59
N ILE A 345 19.57 -14.96 -11.64
CA ILE A 345 20.10 -16.25 -12.05
C ILE A 345 21.41 -16.02 -12.83
N LYS A 346 22.46 -16.83 -12.60
CA LYS A 346 23.65 -16.78 -13.45
C LYS A 346 23.31 -17.18 -14.88
N GLY A 347 23.74 -16.37 -15.82
CA GLY A 347 23.39 -16.51 -17.24
C GLY A 347 22.47 -15.38 -17.69
N GLY A 348 21.58 -15.66 -18.60
CA GLY A 348 20.70 -14.66 -19.21
C GLY A 348 19.22 -14.91 -18.93
N ARG A 349 18.39 -14.25 -19.74
CA ARG A 349 16.93 -14.38 -19.71
C ARG A 349 16.46 -15.83 -19.87
N GLU A 350 17.09 -16.59 -20.78
CA GLU A 350 16.69 -17.97 -21.04
C GLU A 350 16.93 -18.88 -19.82
N ASP A 351 17.98 -18.61 -19.04
CA ASP A 351 18.28 -19.34 -17.81
C ASP A 351 17.23 -19.05 -16.73
N ALA A 352 16.83 -17.77 -16.59
CA ALA A 352 15.74 -17.38 -15.68
C ALA A 352 14.41 -18.02 -16.09
N VAL A 353 14.11 -18.10 -17.38
CA VAL A 353 12.90 -18.77 -17.90
C VAL A 353 12.95 -20.27 -17.62
N ARG A 354 14.08 -20.95 -17.91
CA ARG A 354 14.23 -22.39 -17.60
C ARG A 354 14.07 -22.70 -16.13
N PHE A 355 14.64 -21.85 -15.26
CA PHE A 355 14.45 -21.97 -13.83
C PHE A 355 12.96 -21.93 -13.46
N MET A 356 12.25 -20.88 -13.88
CA MET A 356 10.83 -20.74 -13.55
C MET A 356 9.97 -21.86 -14.11
N ASP A 357 10.19 -22.26 -15.36
CA ASP A 357 9.42 -23.34 -16.02
C ASP A 357 9.69 -24.72 -15.40
N SER A 358 10.78 -24.87 -14.63
CA SER A 358 11.13 -26.10 -13.92
C SER A 358 10.51 -26.22 -12.53
N LEU A 359 9.96 -25.12 -11.98
CA LEU A 359 9.30 -25.10 -10.67
C LEU A 359 8.03 -25.96 -10.69
N LYS A 360 7.77 -26.66 -9.59
CA LYS A 360 6.59 -27.52 -9.42
C LYS A 360 5.66 -27.02 -8.31
N LEU A 361 6.21 -26.45 -7.24
CA LEU A 361 5.47 -25.89 -6.13
C LEU A 361 5.16 -24.42 -6.38
N ALA A 362 6.19 -23.64 -6.73
CA ALA A 362 6.03 -22.21 -6.98
C ALA A 362 5.35 -21.95 -8.33
N ALA A 363 4.21 -21.29 -8.31
CA ALA A 363 3.46 -20.97 -9.54
C ALA A 363 3.99 -19.71 -10.24
N ILE A 364 3.99 -19.68 -11.56
CA ILE A 364 4.26 -18.49 -12.36
C ILE A 364 2.97 -17.67 -12.45
N VAL A 365 2.87 -16.58 -11.71
CA VAL A 365 1.70 -15.69 -11.69
C VAL A 365 2.10 -14.23 -11.54
N THR A 366 1.26 -13.32 -12.01
CA THR A 366 1.47 -11.87 -11.82
C THR A 366 1.24 -11.44 -10.37
N HIS A 367 0.55 -12.25 -9.58
CA HIS A 367 0.28 -11.98 -8.17
C HIS A 367 1.55 -12.02 -7.31
N VAL A 368 1.46 -11.51 -6.09
CA VAL A 368 2.53 -11.48 -5.08
C VAL A 368 1.90 -11.38 -3.70
N ALA A 369 2.59 -11.87 -2.68
CA ALA A 369 2.21 -11.65 -1.30
C ALA A 369 0.88 -12.32 -0.89
N ASP A 370 0.74 -13.60 -1.22
CA ASP A 370 -0.29 -14.49 -0.68
C ASP A 370 0.35 -15.70 0.01
N SER A 371 -0.47 -16.57 0.57
CA SER A 371 -0.04 -17.74 1.33
C SER A 371 0.70 -18.79 0.51
N ARG A 372 0.66 -18.72 -0.83
CA ARG A 372 1.31 -19.65 -1.76
C ARG A 372 2.55 -19.04 -2.37
N THR A 373 3.61 -19.84 -2.46
CA THR A 373 4.83 -19.41 -3.13
C THR A 373 4.60 -19.26 -4.64
N CYS A 374 5.04 -18.12 -5.19
CA CYS A 374 4.92 -17.83 -6.61
C CYS A 374 6.10 -17.02 -7.13
N CYS A 375 6.32 -17.03 -8.44
CA CYS A 375 7.38 -16.29 -9.08
C CYS A 375 6.91 -15.52 -10.32
N LEU A 376 7.74 -14.57 -10.73
CA LEU A 376 7.52 -13.71 -11.88
C LEU A 376 8.86 -13.26 -12.46
N HIS A 377 8.93 -13.12 -13.78
CA HIS A 377 10.04 -12.47 -14.48
C HIS A 377 9.64 -11.02 -14.85
N PRO A 378 10.06 -10.01 -14.09
CA PRO A 378 9.56 -8.63 -14.25
C PRO A 378 9.82 -8.05 -15.65
N ALA A 379 11.01 -8.22 -16.20
CA ALA A 379 11.41 -7.65 -17.48
C ALA A 379 10.54 -8.10 -18.67
N SER A 380 10.00 -9.34 -18.64
CA SER A 380 9.12 -9.84 -19.71
C SER A 380 7.63 -9.68 -19.43
N THR A 381 7.24 -9.17 -18.26
CA THR A 381 5.84 -9.11 -17.81
C THR A 381 5.45 -7.72 -17.31
N THR A 382 5.59 -7.44 -16.03
CA THR A 382 5.13 -6.21 -15.38
C THR A 382 5.86 -4.94 -15.81
N HIS A 383 7.07 -5.06 -16.35
CA HIS A 383 7.91 -3.95 -16.82
C HIS A 383 8.22 -4.04 -18.33
N ARG A 384 7.44 -4.86 -19.07
CA ARG A 384 7.66 -5.10 -20.49
C ARG A 384 7.57 -3.84 -21.37
N GLN A 385 6.88 -2.82 -20.91
CA GLN A 385 6.73 -1.55 -21.64
C GLN A 385 7.93 -0.62 -21.49
N LEU A 386 8.82 -0.87 -20.53
CA LEU A 386 10.00 -0.06 -20.29
C LEU A 386 11.11 -0.36 -21.30
N THR A 387 11.86 0.66 -21.66
CA THR A 387 13.10 0.56 -22.45
C THR A 387 14.20 -0.11 -21.62
N ALA A 388 15.27 -0.56 -22.24
CA ALA A 388 16.41 -1.16 -21.56
C ALA A 388 17.02 -0.21 -20.50
N GLN A 389 17.08 1.11 -20.80
CA GLN A 389 17.57 2.12 -19.86
C GLN A 389 16.64 2.29 -18.66
N GLU A 390 15.33 2.37 -18.90
CA GLU A 390 14.35 2.49 -17.81
C GLU A 390 14.31 1.22 -16.92
N LEU A 391 14.52 0.05 -17.51
CA LEU A 391 14.67 -1.20 -16.75
C LEU A 391 15.90 -1.15 -15.84
N ASP A 392 17.04 -0.70 -16.35
CA ASP A 392 18.28 -0.55 -15.58
C ASP A 392 18.12 0.49 -14.46
N ASP A 393 17.51 1.63 -14.76
CA ASP A 393 17.20 2.71 -13.80
C ASP A 393 16.26 2.23 -12.66
N CYS A 394 15.40 1.24 -12.92
CA CYS A 394 14.53 0.60 -11.94
C CYS A 394 15.16 -0.62 -11.25
N GLY A 395 16.40 -1.01 -11.62
CA GLY A 395 17.06 -2.23 -11.12
C GLY A 395 16.42 -3.53 -11.58
N VAL A 396 15.79 -3.54 -12.77
CA VAL A 396 15.13 -4.71 -13.35
C VAL A 396 16.00 -5.29 -14.47
N TYR A 397 16.73 -6.34 -14.17
CA TYR A 397 17.65 -7.02 -15.09
C TYR A 397 16.96 -8.16 -15.84
N GLU A 398 17.48 -8.53 -17.03
CA GLU A 398 16.92 -9.61 -17.87
C GLU A 398 16.99 -11.01 -17.23
N ASN A 399 17.86 -11.21 -16.25
CA ASN A 399 17.98 -12.48 -15.49
C ASN A 399 17.33 -12.37 -14.08
N LEU A 400 16.56 -11.31 -13.83
CA LEU A 400 15.89 -11.08 -12.55
C LEU A 400 14.62 -11.93 -12.45
N VAL A 401 14.48 -12.65 -11.36
CA VAL A 401 13.25 -13.33 -10.94
C VAL A 401 12.79 -12.72 -9.61
N ARG A 402 11.53 -12.32 -9.53
CA ARG A 402 10.87 -11.97 -8.27
C ARG A 402 10.18 -13.22 -7.72
N LEU A 403 10.58 -13.64 -6.54
CA LEU A 403 9.99 -14.76 -5.79
C LEU A 403 9.15 -14.20 -4.63
N SER A 404 7.88 -14.58 -4.55
CA SER A 404 7.02 -14.30 -3.40
C SER A 404 6.89 -15.59 -2.59
N VAL A 405 7.55 -15.63 -1.45
CA VAL A 405 7.63 -16.80 -0.59
C VAL A 405 6.35 -16.89 0.26
N GLY A 406 5.68 -18.02 0.18
CA GLY A 406 4.46 -18.32 0.90
C GLY A 406 4.67 -18.82 2.32
N THR A 407 3.61 -19.44 2.86
CA THR A 407 3.59 -19.96 4.23
C THR A 407 3.74 -21.47 4.31
N GLU A 408 4.05 -22.13 3.20
CA GLU A 408 4.28 -23.57 3.12
C GLU A 408 5.46 -24.02 4.00
N ASN A 409 5.71 -25.31 4.08
CA ASN A 409 6.93 -25.81 4.70
C ASN A 409 8.15 -25.29 3.94
N VAL A 410 9.10 -24.68 4.64
CA VAL A 410 10.26 -24.04 4.04
C VAL A 410 11.19 -25.02 3.33
N ASP A 411 11.31 -26.25 3.83
CA ASP A 411 12.15 -27.28 3.22
C ASP A 411 11.57 -27.74 1.87
N ASP A 412 10.24 -27.79 1.74
CA ASP A 412 9.57 -28.09 0.47
C ASP A 412 9.82 -26.97 -0.55
N ILE A 413 9.74 -25.70 -0.12
CA ILE A 413 10.06 -24.56 -0.99
C ILE A 413 11.50 -24.62 -1.45
N ILE A 414 12.46 -24.83 -0.55
CA ILE A 414 13.90 -24.93 -0.87
C ILE A 414 14.17 -26.10 -1.80
N SER A 415 13.56 -27.25 -1.57
CA SER A 415 13.72 -28.43 -2.41
C SER A 415 13.21 -28.21 -3.84
N ASP A 416 12.10 -27.50 -4.02
CA ASP A 416 11.57 -27.14 -5.34
C ASP A 416 12.51 -26.17 -6.07
N LEU A 417 13.03 -25.16 -5.37
CA LEU A 417 13.98 -24.20 -5.93
C LEU A 417 15.31 -24.88 -6.32
N ASP A 418 15.85 -25.77 -5.49
CA ASP A 418 17.10 -26.49 -5.76
C ASP A 418 16.96 -27.42 -6.99
N ALA A 419 15.86 -28.17 -7.05
CA ALA A 419 15.54 -29.03 -8.20
C ALA A 419 15.35 -28.21 -9.49
N ALA A 420 14.76 -27.04 -9.44
CA ALA A 420 14.62 -26.17 -10.59
C ALA A 420 15.96 -25.56 -11.03
N LEU A 421 16.81 -25.15 -10.10
CA LEU A 421 18.15 -24.64 -10.36
C LEU A 421 19.06 -25.71 -10.97
N ALA A 422 18.82 -26.99 -10.74
CA ALA A 422 19.59 -28.08 -11.39
C ALA A 422 19.43 -28.11 -12.92
N ASN A 423 18.36 -27.52 -13.46
CA ASN A 423 18.08 -27.45 -14.90
C ASN A 423 18.64 -26.20 -15.62
N VAL A 424 19.28 -25.31 -14.87
CA VAL A 424 19.87 -24.05 -15.40
C VAL A 424 21.32 -24.24 -15.78
#